data_17ceb203cb40f87e7588b3ecccc0870e
#
_entry.id   17ceb203cb40f87e7588b3ecccc0870e
#
_cell.length_a   1.000
_cell.length_b   1.000
_cell.length_c   1.000
_cell.angle_alpha   90.00
_cell.angle_beta   90.00
_cell.angle_gamma   90.00
#
_symmetry.space_group_name_H-M   'P 1'
#
loop_
_entity.id
_entity.type
_entity.pdbx_description
1 polymer ?
#
loop_
_entity_poly.entity_id
_entity_poly.type
_entity_poly.pdbx_seq_one_letter_code
_entity_poly.pdbx_strand_id
1 'polypeptide(L)'
;LYQMDPSHKWPGSFDTRILFDKEYLKYFTHIIPTINDIYYNEYDLILCDDNRLTKKWNSGYIFKNKMCPMIGCSHGNTDANYVNIHHNKAFNKCFVFGEKEKQPHTILGGIPSNDKLKKYSSEEKKHILVICNFLGNRHCEFKISFNKHFFNECGLLELQKRYNKKIIIKLKSRADEGGYKHNISYLNSILPKELDYEILVDVEDDNLLIAQSFMVISAPSTMAFKPLQLKIPTAIINGSGQTGLFYDFKGLVELNSNKIISTLEDQIINPDKDFILNTIEGGLNFNSTEVFVKKIKRLI
;
A
#
# COMPACT_ATOMS: atom_id res chain seq x y z
N LEU A 1 -9.54 9.06 -16.62
CA LEU A 1 -9.21 8.88 -15.20
C LEU A 1 -10.21 9.67 -14.37
N TYR A 2 -10.96 9.00 -13.51
CA TYR A 2 -11.98 9.62 -12.68
C TYR A 2 -11.34 10.19 -11.41
N GLN A 3 -11.47 11.49 -11.15
CA GLN A 3 -11.08 12.14 -9.90
C GLN A 3 -12.34 12.63 -9.19
N MET A 4 -12.55 12.24 -7.93
CA MET A 4 -13.64 12.78 -7.13
C MET A 4 -13.39 14.24 -6.77
N ASP A 5 -14.49 15.00 -6.67
CA ASP A 5 -14.48 16.39 -6.24
C ASP A 5 -13.69 16.57 -4.93
N PRO A 6 -12.62 17.38 -4.93
CA PRO A 6 -11.85 17.65 -3.72
C PRO A 6 -12.63 18.39 -2.63
N SER A 7 -13.81 18.94 -2.93
CA SER A 7 -14.71 19.55 -1.95
C SER A 7 -15.41 18.51 -1.06
N HIS A 8 -15.53 17.28 -1.50
CA HIS A 8 -15.96 16.16 -0.65
C HIS A 8 -14.75 15.72 0.19
N LYS A 9 -14.66 16.25 1.40
CA LYS A 9 -13.72 15.83 2.45
C LYS A 9 -13.99 14.38 2.85
N TRP A 10 -13.61 13.44 2.00
CA TRP A 10 -13.56 12.05 2.36
C TRP A 10 -12.19 11.76 2.97
N PRO A 11 -12.13 11.26 4.20
CA PRO A 11 -10.90 10.70 4.71
C PRO A 11 -10.55 9.50 3.82
N GLY A 12 -9.52 9.65 3.00
CA GLY A 12 -9.04 8.60 2.11
C GLY A 12 -9.39 8.77 0.62
N SER A 13 -9.72 9.97 0.14
CA SER A 13 -9.73 10.24 -1.30
C SER A 13 -8.30 10.03 -1.84
N PHE A 14 -8.09 8.90 -2.51
CA PHE A 14 -6.86 8.66 -3.24
C PHE A 14 -6.80 9.67 -4.38
N ASP A 15 -5.76 10.47 -4.41
CA ASP A 15 -5.43 11.24 -5.60
C ASP A 15 -4.92 10.23 -6.65
N THR A 16 -5.76 9.89 -7.61
CA THR A 16 -5.41 8.97 -8.70
C THR A 16 -4.19 9.43 -9.48
N ARG A 17 -3.85 10.73 -9.41
CA ARG A 17 -2.59 11.28 -9.93
C ARG A 17 -1.36 10.69 -9.24
N ILE A 18 -1.52 10.11 -8.03
CA ILE A 18 -0.45 9.42 -7.30
C ILE A 18 -0.21 8.02 -7.88
N LEU A 19 -1.20 7.37 -8.47
CA LEU A 19 -1.07 6.02 -9.02
C LEU A 19 -0.24 5.99 -10.30
N PHE A 20 -0.26 7.08 -11.07
CA PHE A 20 0.44 7.18 -12.34
C PHE A 20 1.44 8.32 -12.30
N ASP A 21 2.62 8.11 -12.86
CA ASP A 21 3.56 9.19 -13.08
C ASP A 21 2.91 10.24 -13.99
N LYS A 22 3.21 11.55 -13.77
CA LYS A 22 2.72 12.63 -14.61
C LYS A 22 2.97 12.39 -16.10
N GLU A 23 4.04 11.68 -16.44
CA GLU A 23 4.33 11.28 -17.80
C GLU A 23 3.28 10.37 -18.42
N TYR A 24 2.57 9.57 -17.62
CA TYR A 24 1.55 8.65 -18.11
C TYR A 24 0.17 9.31 -18.18
N LEU A 25 -0.08 10.36 -17.40
CA LEU A 25 -1.33 11.12 -17.47
C LEU A 25 -1.52 11.78 -18.84
N LYS A 26 -0.46 12.03 -19.61
CA LYS A 26 -0.53 12.54 -20.98
C LYS A 26 -1.23 11.58 -21.97
N TYR A 27 -1.35 10.30 -21.62
CA TYR A 27 -2.07 9.32 -22.45
C TYR A 27 -3.57 9.26 -22.15
N PHE A 28 -4.04 10.00 -21.13
CA PHE A 28 -5.46 10.08 -20.77
C PHE A 28 -6.00 11.45 -21.09
N THR A 29 -7.04 11.52 -21.91
CA THR A 29 -7.54 12.79 -22.46
C THR A 29 -8.27 13.64 -21.42
N HIS A 30 -8.90 13.04 -20.41
CA HIS A 30 -9.69 13.76 -19.42
C HIS A 30 -9.60 13.16 -18.02
N ILE A 31 -9.56 14.05 -17.01
CA ILE A 31 -9.81 13.70 -15.60
C ILE A 31 -11.21 14.22 -15.29
N ILE A 32 -12.14 13.34 -15.00
CA ILE A 32 -13.52 13.69 -14.73
C ILE A 32 -13.68 14.02 -13.25
N PRO A 33 -14.04 15.25 -12.88
CA PRO A 33 -14.08 15.66 -11.48
C PRO A 33 -15.28 15.07 -10.72
N THR A 34 -16.40 14.78 -11.38
CA THR A 34 -17.58 14.20 -10.73
C THR A 34 -18.25 13.11 -11.58
N ILE A 35 -19.02 12.23 -10.90
CA ILE A 35 -19.81 11.18 -11.57
C ILE A 35 -20.84 11.76 -12.55
N ASN A 36 -21.39 12.92 -12.25
CA ASN A 36 -22.42 13.55 -13.05
C ASN A 36 -21.90 14.07 -14.40
N ASP A 37 -20.60 14.26 -14.53
CA ASP A 37 -19.96 14.79 -15.73
C ASP A 37 -19.51 13.69 -16.70
N ILE A 38 -19.87 12.44 -16.45
CA ILE A 38 -19.51 11.32 -17.33
C ILE A 38 -20.53 11.22 -18.47
N TYR A 39 -20.14 11.69 -19.64
CA TYR A 39 -20.82 11.42 -20.90
C TYR A 39 -20.27 10.16 -21.52
N TYR A 40 -20.92 9.03 -21.25
CA TYR A 40 -20.46 7.67 -21.61
C TYR A 40 -20.16 7.46 -23.10
N ASN A 41 -20.76 8.27 -23.97
CA ASN A 41 -20.62 8.17 -25.42
C ASN A 41 -19.29 8.73 -25.93
N GLU A 42 -18.51 9.39 -25.07
CA GLU A 42 -17.28 10.07 -25.45
C GLU A 42 -16.00 9.31 -25.08
N TYR A 43 -16.15 8.15 -24.41
CA TYR A 43 -15.01 7.42 -23.91
C TYR A 43 -14.96 5.99 -24.43
N ASP A 44 -13.79 5.57 -24.90
CA ASP A 44 -13.53 4.18 -25.27
C ASP A 44 -13.43 3.27 -24.06
N LEU A 45 -12.99 3.81 -22.92
CA LEU A 45 -12.73 3.08 -21.69
C LEU A 45 -12.80 4.01 -20.46
N ILE A 46 -13.39 3.53 -19.36
CA ILE A 46 -13.38 4.18 -18.05
C ILE A 46 -12.52 3.36 -17.09
N LEU A 47 -11.51 4.01 -16.49
CA LEU A 47 -10.71 3.46 -15.39
C LEU A 47 -11.20 4.03 -14.06
N CYS A 48 -11.51 3.15 -13.12
CA CYS A 48 -11.86 3.52 -11.74
C CYS A 48 -10.70 3.16 -10.81
N ASP A 49 -10.32 4.08 -9.95
CA ASP A 49 -9.21 3.92 -9.00
C ASP A 49 -9.52 2.98 -7.83
N ASP A 50 -10.77 2.65 -7.63
CA ASP A 50 -11.21 1.70 -6.61
C ASP A 50 -12.04 0.59 -7.24
N ASN A 51 -11.64 -0.63 -6.98
CA ASN A 51 -12.40 -1.80 -7.36
C ASN A 51 -13.49 -2.16 -6.33
N ARG A 52 -13.68 -1.35 -5.26
CA ARG A 52 -14.69 -1.55 -4.23
C ARG A 52 -15.96 -0.78 -4.55
N LEU A 53 -17.00 -1.52 -4.87
CA LEU A 53 -18.34 -0.95 -4.99
C LEU A 53 -19.00 -0.89 -3.63
N THR A 54 -18.97 0.24 -3.01
CA THR A 54 -19.79 0.45 -1.83
C THR A 54 -21.18 0.98 -2.22
N LYS A 55 -22.23 0.54 -1.54
CA LYS A 55 -23.60 1.07 -1.71
C LYS A 55 -23.70 2.58 -1.45
N LYS A 56 -22.71 3.17 -0.81
CA LYS A 56 -22.64 4.61 -0.50
C LYS A 56 -22.26 5.47 -1.72
N TRP A 57 -21.67 4.86 -2.74
CA TRP A 57 -21.34 5.57 -3.96
C TRP A 57 -22.52 5.38 -4.90
N ASN A 58 -23.04 6.40 -5.51
CA ASN A 58 -24.08 6.32 -6.56
C ASN A 58 -23.61 5.58 -7.82
N SER A 59 -22.62 4.73 -7.67
CA SER A 59 -22.06 3.85 -8.69
C SER A 59 -23.10 2.95 -9.35
N GLY A 60 -24.19 2.62 -8.65
CA GLY A 60 -25.29 1.88 -9.25
C GLY A 60 -25.93 2.55 -10.47
N TYR A 61 -25.88 3.88 -10.57
CA TYR A 61 -26.34 4.62 -11.75
C TYR A 61 -25.38 4.46 -12.92
N ILE A 62 -24.08 4.58 -12.66
CA ILE A 62 -23.01 4.40 -13.64
C ILE A 62 -23.10 2.99 -14.26
N PHE A 63 -23.31 1.97 -13.41
CA PHE A 63 -23.32 0.58 -13.85
C PHE A 63 -24.57 0.18 -14.63
N LYS A 64 -25.71 0.83 -14.38
CA LYS A 64 -26.93 0.56 -15.11
C LYS A 64 -26.92 1.07 -16.55
N ASN A 65 -26.20 2.15 -16.79
CA ASN A 65 -26.24 2.89 -18.04
C ASN A 65 -24.88 2.89 -18.79
N LYS A 66 -23.97 1.96 -18.46
CA LYS A 66 -22.65 1.94 -19.09
C LYS A 66 -22.73 1.64 -20.58
N MET A 67 -22.18 2.53 -21.36
CA MET A 67 -22.06 2.42 -22.82
C MET A 67 -20.64 2.02 -23.26
N CYS A 68 -19.63 2.18 -22.41
CA CYS A 68 -18.25 1.80 -22.66
C CYS A 68 -17.73 0.84 -21.58
N PRO A 69 -16.65 0.10 -21.85
CA PRO A 69 -16.01 -0.77 -20.86
C PRO A 69 -15.55 -0.01 -19.63
N MET A 70 -15.80 -0.59 -18.46
CA MET A 70 -15.33 -0.06 -17.18
C MET A 70 -14.35 -1.05 -16.53
N ILE A 71 -13.22 -0.53 -16.08
CA ILE A 71 -12.17 -1.31 -15.43
C ILE A 71 -11.88 -0.73 -14.05
N GLY A 72 -12.01 -1.58 -13.04
CA GLY A 72 -11.59 -1.25 -11.68
C GLY A 72 -10.09 -1.49 -11.48
N CYS A 73 -9.45 -0.69 -10.63
CA CYS A 73 -8.08 -0.91 -10.20
C CYS A 73 -8.03 -1.32 -8.73
N SER A 74 -7.13 -2.22 -8.36
CA SER A 74 -6.96 -2.63 -6.96
C SER A 74 -6.53 -1.43 -6.11
N HIS A 75 -7.26 -1.19 -5.02
CA HIS A 75 -7.04 -0.03 -4.15
C HIS A 75 -5.92 -0.26 -3.12
N GLY A 76 -5.60 -1.50 -2.79
CA GLY A 76 -4.65 -1.76 -1.73
C GLY A 76 -4.43 -3.25 -1.47
N ASN A 77 -3.84 -3.55 -0.31
CA ASN A 77 -3.67 -4.90 0.20
C ASN A 77 -5.05 -5.48 0.57
N THR A 78 -5.73 -6.03 -0.43
CA THR A 78 -7.06 -6.63 -0.27
C THR A 78 -6.95 -8.14 -0.17
N ASP A 79 -7.92 -8.75 0.50
CA ASP A 79 -8.12 -10.19 0.44
C ASP A 79 -8.59 -10.56 -0.98
N ALA A 80 -7.98 -11.59 -1.57
CA ALA A 80 -8.36 -12.12 -2.87
C ALA A 80 -9.87 -12.46 -2.95
N ASN A 81 -10.49 -12.85 -1.85
CA ASN A 81 -11.93 -13.09 -1.75
C ASN A 81 -12.77 -11.80 -1.91
N TYR A 82 -12.23 -10.65 -1.54
CA TYR A 82 -12.92 -9.38 -1.64
C TYR A 82 -13.14 -8.97 -3.12
N VAL A 83 -12.16 -9.22 -3.96
CA VAL A 83 -12.24 -9.00 -5.41
C VAL A 83 -13.38 -9.85 -6.03
N ASN A 84 -13.56 -11.09 -5.56
CA ASN A 84 -14.57 -12.00 -6.08
C ASN A 84 -16.02 -11.59 -5.77
N ILE A 85 -16.28 -11.08 -4.57
CA ILE A 85 -17.65 -10.90 -4.06
C ILE A 85 -18.27 -9.61 -4.59
N HIS A 86 -17.49 -8.55 -4.71
CA HIS A 86 -18.02 -7.21 -4.93
C HIS A 86 -17.83 -6.67 -6.36
N HIS A 87 -16.95 -7.25 -7.17
CA HIS A 87 -16.51 -6.64 -8.43
C HIS A 87 -17.00 -7.33 -9.71
N ASN A 88 -17.44 -8.59 -9.62
CA ASN A 88 -17.84 -9.38 -10.78
C ASN A 88 -18.99 -8.79 -11.60
N LYS A 89 -19.83 -7.96 -11.00
CA LYS A 89 -21.06 -7.47 -11.68
C LYS A 89 -20.95 -6.04 -12.20
N ALA A 90 -19.96 -5.29 -11.74
CA ALA A 90 -19.90 -3.86 -11.98
C ALA A 90 -18.85 -3.47 -13.00
N PHE A 91 -17.69 -4.11 -12.95
CA PHE A 91 -16.61 -3.86 -13.88
C PHE A 91 -16.55 -4.96 -14.94
N ASN A 92 -16.19 -4.58 -16.16
CA ASN A 92 -15.92 -5.54 -17.23
C ASN A 92 -14.67 -6.36 -16.91
N LYS A 93 -13.66 -5.69 -16.34
CA LYS A 93 -12.41 -6.26 -15.86
C LYS A 93 -11.93 -5.50 -14.61
N CYS A 94 -11.03 -6.12 -13.84
CA CYS A 94 -10.35 -5.48 -12.71
C CYS A 94 -8.85 -5.65 -12.85
N PHE A 95 -8.09 -4.56 -12.75
CA PHE A 95 -6.65 -4.62 -12.55
C PHE A 95 -6.35 -5.02 -11.11
N VAL A 96 -5.50 -6.02 -10.97
CA VAL A 96 -5.01 -6.54 -9.70
C VAL A 96 -3.48 -6.53 -9.67
N PHE A 97 -2.89 -6.68 -8.49
CA PHE A 97 -1.44 -6.54 -8.35
C PHE A 97 -0.68 -7.68 -9.04
N GLY A 98 -1.10 -8.93 -8.87
CA GLY A 98 -0.37 -10.06 -9.44
C GLY A 98 -1.15 -11.37 -9.41
N GLU A 99 -0.43 -12.48 -9.60
CA GLU A 99 -0.99 -13.82 -9.76
C GLU A 99 -1.86 -14.27 -8.57
N LYS A 100 -1.55 -13.82 -7.35
CA LYS A 100 -2.34 -14.14 -6.15
C LYS A 100 -3.80 -13.69 -6.23
N GLU A 101 -4.07 -12.63 -6.99
CA GLU A 101 -5.42 -12.07 -7.17
C GLU A 101 -6.02 -12.47 -8.53
N LYS A 102 -5.38 -13.38 -9.25
CA LYS A 102 -5.81 -13.76 -10.60
C LYS A 102 -7.15 -14.49 -10.59
N GLN A 103 -8.08 -14.00 -11.39
CA GLN A 103 -9.40 -14.55 -11.63
C GLN A 103 -9.74 -14.40 -13.13
N PRO A 104 -10.75 -15.09 -13.69
CA PRO A 104 -11.11 -15.00 -15.12
C PRO A 104 -11.39 -13.58 -15.61
N HIS A 105 -11.84 -12.69 -14.72
CA HIS A 105 -12.17 -11.29 -15.04
C HIS A 105 -11.09 -10.29 -14.61
N THR A 106 -9.97 -10.74 -14.06
CA THR A 106 -8.88 -9.84 -13.62
C THR A 106 -7.78 -9.73 -14.68
N ILE A 107 -7.06 -8.62 -14.61
CA ILE A 107 -5.89 -8.30 -15.41
C ILE A 107 -4.75 -7.99 -14.46
N LEU A 108 -3.63 -8.69 -14.60
CA LEU A 108 -2.46 -8.42 -13.77
C LEU A 108 -1.84 -7.08 -14.18
N GLY A 109 -1.78 -6.12 -13.28
CA GLY A 109 -1.35 -4.75 -13.56
C GLY A 109 -0.13 -4.30 -12.74
N GLY A 110 0.23 -5.03 -11.71
CA GLY A 110 1.27 -4.62 -10.78
C GLY A 110 0.85 -3.40 -9.93
N ILE A 111 1.85 -2.69 -9.44
CA ILE A 111 1.66 -1.45 -8.68
C ILE A 111 2.43 -0.32 -9.39
N PRO A 112 1.83 0.36 -10.38
CA PRO A 112 2.52 1.38 -11.19
C PRO A 112 3.19 2.48 -10.38
N SER A 113 2.59 2.91 -9.27
CA SER A 113 3.18 3.94 -8.39
C SER A 113 4.51 3.55 -7.77
N ASN A 114 4.81 2.25 -7.71
CA ASN A 114 6.04 1.74 -7.14
C ASN A 114 7.21 1.72 -8.13
N ASP A 115 6.96 1.90 -9.43
CA ASP A 115 8.04 1.93 -10.44
C ASP A 115 9.06 3.05 -10.18
N LYS A 116 8.62 4.13 -9.50
CA LYS A 116 9.49 5.22 -9.05
C LYS A 116 10.58 4.78 -8.07
N LEU A 117 10.42 3.63 -7.41
CA LEU A 117 11.42 3.09 -6.48
C LEU A 117 12.73 2.74 -7.19
N LYS A 118 12.70 2.46 -8.49
CA LYS A 118 13.88 2.10 -9.26
C LYS A 118 15.03 3.11 -9.12
N LYS A 119 14.70 4.40 -9.09
CA LYS A 119 15.70 5.48 -8.96
C LYS A 119 16.40 5.51 -7.60
N TYR A 120 15.84 4.86 -6.58
CA TYR A 120 16.37 4.83 -5.22
C TYR A 120 17.00 3.48 -4.84
N SER A 121 17.15 2.54 -5.78
CA SER A 121 17.63 1.18 -5.49
C SER A 121 19.07 1.12 -4.93
N SER A 122 19.88 2.16 -5.16
CA SER A 122 21.26 2.28 -4.70
C SER A 122 21.44 3.18 -3.47
N GLU A 123 20.36 3.60 -2.81
CA GLU A 123 20.45 4.48 -1.63
C GLU A 123 21.16 3.82 -0.45
N GLU A 124 21.95 4.63 0.27
CA GLU A 124 22.62 4.21 1.49
C GLU A 124 21.61 3.86 2.59
N LYS A 125 21.84 2.78 3.33
CA LYS A 125 20.96 2.29 4.39
C LYS A 125 21.28 2.99 5.73
N LYS A 126 20.40 3.89 6.17
CA LYS A 126 20.65 4.82 7.28
C LYS A 126 19.91 4.45 8.57
N HIS A 127 18.72 3.86 8.49
CA HIS A 127 17.82 3.70 9.64
C HIS A 127 17.02 2.39 9.58
N ILE A 128 16.40 2.03 10.69
CA ILE A 128 15.36 0.99 10.77
C ILE A 128 14.02 1.71 10.77
N LEU A 129 13.13 1.31 9.86
CA LEU A 129 11.83 1.97 9.67
C LEU A 129 10.69 1.14 10.26
N VAL A 130 9.85 1.79 11.06
CA VAL A 130 8.56 1.23 11.53
C VAL A 130 7.44 1.97 10.82
N ILE A 131 6.65 1.24 10.01
CA ILE A 131 5.51 1.82 9.29
C ILE A 131 4.25 1.59 10.10
N CYS A 132 3.77 2.65 10.77
CA CYS A 132 2.57 2.63 11.59
C CYS A 132 1.36 3.10 10.81
N ASN A 133 0.44 2.20 10.49
CA ASN A 133 -0.79 2.56 9.79
C ASN A 133 -1.85 3.16 10.71
N PHE A 134 -1.97 2.65 11.94
CA PHE A 134 -2.97 3.07 12.92
C PHE A 134 -2.36 3.04 14.32
N LEU A 135 -2.62 4.10 15.11
CA LEU A 135 -2.26 4.18 16.52
C LEU A 135 -3.53 3.97 17.37
N GLY A 136 -3.44 3.06 18.32
CA GLY A 136 -4.51 2.85 19.31
C GLY A 136 -5.68 1.97 18.85
N ASN A 137 -6.69 1.84 19.74
CA ASN A 137 -7.76 0.85 19.66
C ASN A 137 -8.94 1.23 18.75
N ARG A 138 -8.88 2.30 17.98
CA ARG A 138 -10.08 2.86 17.32
C ARG A 138 -10.54 2.14 16.05
N HIS A 139 -9.71 1.32 15.43
CA HIS A 139 -10.09 0.55 14.25
C HIS A 139 -9.88 -0.94 14.48
N CYS A 140 -10.96 -1.57 14.95
CA CYS A 140 -11.00 -2.99 15.35
C CYS A 140 -10.79 -3.98 14.20
N GLU A 141 -10.77 -3.55 12.95
CA GLU A 141 -10.58 -4.44 11.80
C GLU A 141 -9.13 -4.91 11.64
N PHE A 142 -8.16 -4.12 12.13
CA PHE A 142 -6.75 -4.51 12.18
C PHE A 142 -6.28 -4.43 13.63
N LYS A 143 -6.37 -5.53 14.35
CA LYS A 143 -6.04 -5.60 15.80
C LYS A 143 -4.57 -5.37 16.15
N ILE A 144 -3.71 -5.04 15.20
CA ILE A 144 -2.38 -4.53 15.51
C ILE A 144 -2.52 -3.06 15.85
N SER A 145 -2.82 -2.78 17.09
CA SER A 145 -2.60 -1.46 17.62
C SER A 145 -1.10 -1.30 17.87
N PHE A 146 -0.47 -0.33 17.23
CA PHE A 146 0.86 0.13 17.60
C PHE A 146 0.76 0.79 18.98
N ASN A 147 0.69 -0.05 20.00
CA ASN A 147 0.54 0.32 21.39
C ASN A 147 1.80 -0.02 22.17
N LYS A 148 1.77 0.23 23.47
CA LYS A 148 2.90 -0.04 24.37
C LYS A 148 3.37 -1.50 24.28
N HIS A 149 2.45 -2.46 24.16
CA HIS A 149 2.78 -3.88 24.02
C HIS A 149 3.57 -4.13 22.74
N PHE A 150 3.11 -3.60 21.59
CA PHE A 150 3.84 -3.71 20.34
C PHE A 150 5.27 -3.19 20.48
N PHE A 151 5.44 -1.97 20.95
CA PHE A 151 6.78 -1.36 21.03
C PHE A 151 7.71 -2.04 22.04
N ASN A 152 7.17 -2.68 23.07
CA ASN A 152 7.97 -3.49 24.00
C ASN A 152 8.38 -4.83 23.39
N GLU A 153 7.52 -5.46 22.58
CA GLU A 153 7.71 -6.81 22.06
C GLU A 153 8.35 -6.88 20.66
N CYS A 154 8.42 -5.77 19.92
CA CYS A 154 8.98 -5.78 18.57
C CYS A 154 10.51 -5.75 18.50
N GLY A 155 11.20 -5.62 19.64
CA GLY A 155 12.67 -5.73 19.72
C GLY A 155 13.44 -4.51 19.18
N LEU A 156 12.82 -3.32 19.07
CA LEU A 156 13.47 -2.13 18.48
C LEU A 156 14.77 -1.74 19.16
N LEU A 157 14.81 -1.76 20.49
CA LEU A 157 16.01 -1.38 21.25
C LEU A 157 17.17 -2.36 20.99
N GLU A 158 16.86 -3.65 20.86
CA GLU A 158 17.86 -4.66 20.52
C GLU A 158 18.37 -4.47 19.10
N LEU A 159 17.47 -4.29 18.12
CA LEU A 159 17.84 -4.01 16.72
C LEU A 159 18.70 -2.74 16.61
N GLN A 160 18.32 -1.68 17.32
CA GLN A 160 19.08 -0.42 17.36
C GLN A 160 20.51 -0.63 17.86
N LYS A 161 20.67 -1.32 19.00
CA LYS A 161 21.99 -1.59 19.59
C LYS A 161 22.84 -2.50 18.70
N ARG A 162 22.22 -3.56 18.12
CA ARG A 162 22.91 -4.55 17.29
C ARG A 162 23.44 -3.97 15.99
N TYR A 163 22.68 -3.09 15.34
CA TYR A 163 23.02 -2.53 14.02
C TYR A 163 23.51 -1.09 14.07
N ASN A 164 23.49 -0.46 15.22
CA ASN A 164 23.85 0.96 15.40
C ASN A 164 23.11 1.86 14.38
N LYS A 165 21.78 1.67 14.29
CA LYS A 165 20.91 2.41 13.35
C LYS A 165 19.80 3.11 14.12
N LYS A 166 19.54 4.38 13.79
CA LYS A 166 18.40 5.15 14.32
C LYS A 166 17.07 4.49 13.95
N ILE A 167 16.09 4.60 14.83
CA ILE A 167 14.74 4.14 14.56
C ILE A 167 13.92 5.30 14.00
N ILE A 168 13.28 5.09 12.85
CA ILE A 168 12.30 6.02 12.28
C ILE A 168 10.90 5.40 12.40
N ILE A 169 9.98 6.14 13.02
CA ILE A 169 8.58 5.72 13.14
C ILE A 169 7.75 6.59 12.21
N LYS A 170 7.30 6.02 11.10
CA LYS A 170 6.46 6.71 10.13
C LYS A 170 5.00 6.49 10.44
N LEU A 171 4.28 7.56 10.72
CA LEU A 171 2.83 7.56 10.90
C LEU A 171 2.12 7.76 9.56
N LYS A 172 0.91 7.19 9.46
CA LYS A 172 0.01 7.50 8.36
C LYS A 172 -0.58 8.88 8.57
N SER A 173 -0.49 9.71 7.54
CA SER A 173 -1.13 11.03 7.50
C SER A 173 -2.65 10.89 7.47
N ARG A 174 -3.32 11.16 8.60
CA ARG A 174 -4.78 11.32 8.68
C ARG A 174 -5.10 12.46 9.63
N ALA A 175 -5.60 13.55 9.08
CA ALA A 175 -5.98 14.75 9.84
C ALA A 175 -7.23 14.55 10.74
N ASP A 176 -8.02 13.52 10.45
CA ASP A 176 -9.37 13.28 10.99
C ASP A 176 -9.40 12.44 12.28
N GLU A 177 -8.28 11.85 12.70
CA GLU A 177 -8.22 10.96 13.88
C GLU A 177 -7.58 11.61 15.13
N GLY A 178 -8.02 12.81 15.48
CA GLY A 178 -7.54 13.51 16.70
C GLY A 178 -6.24 14.28 16.58
N GLY A 179 -5.72 14.39 15.34
CA GLY A 179 -4.54 15.21 15.00
C GLY A 179 -3.20 14.57 15.34
N TYR A 180 -2.19 14.91 14.56
CA TYR A 180 -0.82 14.40 14.70
C TYR A 180 -0.20 14.62 16.07
N LYS A 181 -0.53 15.75 16.73
CA LYS A 181 0.02 16.09 18.04
C LYS A 181 -0.36 15.06 19.09
N HIS A 182 -1.59 14.56 19.07
CA HIS A 182 -2.04 13.52 19.99
C HIS A 182 -1.30 12.19 19.75
N ASN A 183 -1.13 11.81 18.49
CA ASN A 183 -0.43 10.58 18.11
C ASN A 183 1.06 10.63 18.48
N ILE A 184 1.74 11.75 18.26
CA ILE A 184 3.13 11.96 18.66
C ILE A 184 3.26 11.93 20.18
N SER A 185 2.39 12.63 20.92
CA SER A 185 2.40 12.63 22.38
C SER A 185 2.17 11.23 22.94
N TYR A 186 1.25 10.47 22.36
CA TYR A 186 1.01 9.08 22.73
C TYR A 186 2.25 8.22 22.52
N LEU A 187 2.88 8.27 21.35
CA LEU A 187 4.10 7.51 21.06
C LEU A 187 5.22 7.87 22.04
N ASN A 188 5.46 9.15 22.27
CA ASN A 188 6.47 9.61 23.24
C ASN A 188 6.22 9.09 24.67
N SER A 189 4.95 8.81 25.01
CA SER A 189 4.59 8.29 26.33
C SER A 189 4.79 6.78 26.48
N ILE A 190 4.86 6.03 25.38
CA ILE A 190 4.92 4.56 25.39
C ILE A 190 6.24 3.98 24.91
N LEU A 191 7.03 4.75 24.16
CA LEU A 191 8.33 4.30 23.64
C LEU A 191 9.36 4.22 24.77
N PRO A 192 10.29 3.22 24.73
CA PRO A 192 11.39 3.15 25.67
C PRO A 192 12.23 4.43 25.65
N LYS A 193 12.60 4.93 26.84
CA LYS A 193 13.38 6.18 26.98
C LYS A 193 14.79 6.06 26.37
N GLU A 194 15.33 4.85 26.37
CA GLU A 194 16.66 4.54 25.86
C GLU A 194 16.71 4.42 24.34
N LEU A 195 15.55 4.42 23.68
CA LEU A 195 15.46 4.31 22.23
C LEU A 195 15.78 5.65 21.56
N ASP A 196 16.77 5.67 20.68
CA ASP A 196 17.01 6.81 19.79
C ASP A 196 16.09 6.70 18.58
N TYR A 197 15.08 7.56 18.52
CA TYR A 197 14.04 7.51 17.49
C TYR A 197 13.66 8.89 16.97
N GLU A 198 13.02 8.87 15.82
CA GLU A 198 12.36 10.03 15.21
C GLU A 198 10.97 9.63 14.71
N ILE A 199 9.99 10.49 14.95
CA ILE A 199 8.61 10.29 14.46
C ILE A 199 8.36 11.21 13.28
N LEU A 200 8.02 10.60 12.13
CA LEU A 200 7.69 11.32 10.90
C LEU A 200 6.20 11.12 10.57
N VAL A 201 5.52 12.20 10.24
CA VAL A 201 4.10 12.19 9.88
C VAL A 201 3.94 12.46 8.39
N ASP A 202 4.27 13.65 7.94
CA ASP A 202 4.19 14.05 6.54
C ASP A 202 5.60 14.02 5.96
N VAL A 203 5.87 13.01 5.14
CA VAL A 203 7.16 12.84 4.48
C VAL A 203 7.02 13.27 3.04
N GLU A 204 7.87 14.19 2.59
CA GLU A 204 7.88 14.70 1.23
C GLU A 204 8.11 13.59 0.20
N ASP A 205 9.02 12.67 0.49
CA ASP A 205 9.30 11.51 -0.36
C ASP A 205 9.37 10.20 0.44
N ASP A 206 8.24 9.54 0.56
CA ASP A 206 8.12 8.21 1.18
C ASP A 206 9.00 7.15 0.51
N ASN A 207 9.27 7.28 -0.79
CA ASN A 207 10.07 6.30 -1.53
C ASN A 207 11.54 6.41 -1.13
N LEU A 208 12.05 7.63 -0.97
CA LEU A 208 13.41 7.87 -0.50
C LEU A 208 13.58 7.38 0.94
N LEU A 209 12.64 7.71 1.83
CA LEU A 209 12.66 7.23 3.22
C LEU A 209 12.72 5.71 3.28
N ILE A 210 11.87 5.02 2.52
CA ILE A 210 11.85 3.56 2.48
C ILE A 210 13.16 3.02 1.89
N ALA A 211 13.64 3.60 0.80
CA ALA A 211 14.88 3.15 0.16
C ALA A 211 16.12 3.27 1.05
N GLN A 212 16.15 4.27 1.94
CA GLN A 212 17.21 4.46 2.92
C GLN A 212 17.06 3.57 4.17
N SER A 213 16.02 2.73 4.24
CA SER A 213 15.86 1.82 5.37
C SER A 213 16.80 0.61 5.25
N PHE A 214 17.42 0.27 6.37
CA PHE A 214 18.22 -0.95 6.53
C PHE A 214 17.32 -2.17 6.73
N MET A 215 16.26 -2.01 7.54
CA MET A 215 15.20 -2.98 7.82
C MET A 215 13.86 -2.26 7.96
N VAL A 216 12.77 -2.98 7.74
CA VAL A 216 11.41 -2.46 7.90
C VAL A 216 10.56 -3.38 8.76
N ILE A 217 9.81 -2.80 9.70
CA ILE A 217 8.76 -3.48 10.46
C ILE A 217 7.44 -2.78 10.12
N SER A 218 6.43 -3.55 9.69
CA SER A 218 5.14 -2.98 9.27
C SER A 218 3.97 -3.88 9.66
N ALA A 219 2.80 -3.29 9.76
CA ALA A 219 1.55 -4.05 9.64
C ALA A 219 1.30 -4.43 8.17
N PRO A 220 0.40 -5.40 7.88
CA PRO A 220 -0.04 -5.69 6.53
C PRO A 220 -0.59 -4.43 5.84
N SER A 221 0.11 -3.95 4.82
CA SER A 221 -0.17 -2.66 4.16
C SER A 221 0.36 -2.66 2.74
N THR A 222 -0.29 -1.97 1.83
CA THR A 222 0.22 -1.78 0.47
C THR A 222 1.60 -1.10 0.47
N MET A 223 1.88 -0.23 1.44
CA MET A 223 3.18 0.40 1.58
C MET A 223 4.30 -0.59 1.87
N ALA A 224 4.00 -1.72 2.51
CA ALA A 224 4.98 -2.76 2.83
C ALA A 224 5.50 -3.51 1.58
N PHE A 225 4.84 -3.40 0.43
CA PHE A 225 5.39 -3.93 -0.82
C PHE A 225 6.61 -3.16 -1.31
N LYS A 226 6.71 -1.87 -1.01
CA LYS A 226 7.84 -1.03 -1.46
C LYS A 226 9.20 -1.53 -0.96
N PRO A 227 9.41 -1.74 0.36
CA PRO A 227 10.69 -2.27 0.83
C PRO A 227 10.97 -3.68 0.28
N LEU A 228 9.96 -4.52 0.11
CA LEU A 228 10.13 -5.87 -0.46
C LEU A 228 10.60 -5.82 -1.91
N GLN A 229 10.06 -4.92 -2.73
CA GLN A 229 10.52 -4.72 -4.10
C GLN A 229 11.97 -4.22 -4.18
N LEU A 230 12.40 -3.44 -3.19
CA LEU A 230 13.79 -3.00 -3.00
C LEU A 230 14.69 -4.04 -2.33
N LYS A 231 14.14 -5.24 -2.02
CA LYS A 231 14.84 -6.33 -1.31
C LYS A 231 15.36 -5.91 0.06
N ILE A 232 14.65 -5.00 0.72
CA ILE A 232 14.94 -4.59 2.09
C ILE A 232 14.33 -5.61 3.05
N PRO A 233 15.08 -6.14 4.02
CA PRO A 233 14.57 -7.06 5.03
C PRO A 233 13.33 -6.47 5.72
N THR A 234 12.22 -7.20 5.68
CA THR A 234 10.92 -6.68 6.13
C THR A 234 10.19 -7.72 6.98
N ALA A 235 9.79 -7.34 8.18
CA ALA A 235 8.88 -8.12 9.01
C ALA A 235 7.46 -7.52 8.94
N ILE A 236 6.50 -8.37 8.59
CA ILE A 236 5.07 -8.02 8.60
C ILE A 236 4.44 -8.64 9.84
N ILE A 237 3.92 -7.79 10.72
CA ILE A 237 3.37 -8.26 11.99
C ILE A 237 1.94 -8.76 11.80
N ASN A 238 1.73 -10.05 12.04
CA ASN A 238 0.42 -10.68 12.02
C ASN A 238 -0.27 -10.55 13.38
N GLY A 239 -0.95 -9.44 13.62
CA GLY A 239 -1.63 -9.21 14.91
C GLY A 239 -3.12 -9.53 14.92
N SER A 240 -3.74 -9.72 13.74
CA SER A 240 -5.21 -9.86 13.65
C SER A 240 -5.67 -11.10 12.91
N GLY A 241 -4.75 -11.86 12.35
CA GLY A 241 -5.08 -12.93 11.39
C GLY A 241 -5.53 -12.42 10.01
N GLN A 242 -5.64 -11.10 9.83
CA GLN A 242 -5.95 -10.49 8.53
C GLN A 242 -4.66 -10.04 7.86
N THR A 243 -4.10 -10.91 7.05
CA THR A 243 -2.79 -10.70 6.41
C THR A 243 -2.91 -10.12 5.00
N GLY A 244 -4.11 -10.13 4.40
CA GLY A 244 -4.31 -9.77 3.01
C GLY A 244 -3.41 -10.61 2.10
N LEU A 245 -2.71 -9.97 1.17
CA LEU A 245 -1.81 -10.65 0.23
C LEU A 245 -0.51 -11.18 0.86
N PHE A 246 -0.26 -10.91 2.16
CA PHE A 246 0.95 -11.39 2.86
C PHE A 246 0.82 -12.78 3.49
N TYR A 247 -0.27 -13.51 3.27
CA TYR A 247 -0.57 -14.79 3.94
C TYR A 247 0.52 -15.86 3.78
N ASP A 248 1.32 -15.84 2.73
CA ASP A 248 2.41 -16.76 2.42
C ASP A 248 3.79 -16.09 2.41
N PHE A 249 3.88 -14.85 2.87
CA PHE A 249 5.15 -14.15 2.96
C PHE A 249 6.01 -14.72 4.09
N LYS A 250 7.24 -15.10 3.81
CA LYS A 250 8.18 -15.68 4.82
C LYS A 250 8.51 -14.73 5.96
N GLY A 251 8.38 -13.42 5.73
CA GLY A 251 8.55 -12.39 6.75
C GLY A 251 7.27 -12.03 7.51
N LEU A 252 6.19 -12.82 7.36
CA LEU A 252 4.99 -12.69 8.17
C LEU A 252 5.22 -13.34 9.52
N VAL A 253 5.22 -12.56 10.60
CA VAL A 253 5.55 -13.01 11.95
C VAL A 253 4.52 -12.56 12.96
N GLU A 254 4.37 -13.33 14.03
CA GLU A 254 3.66 -12.88 15.22
C GLU A 254 4.50 -11.86 16.00
N LEU A 255 3.83 -11.09 16.83
CA LEU A 255 4.48 -10.10 17.68
C LEU A 255 5.34 -10.79 18.75
N ASN A 256 6.63 -10.92 18.44
CA ASN A 256 7.64 -11.51 19.31
C ASN A 256 9.02 -11.04 18.84
N SER A 257 9.80 -10.39 19.72
CA SER A 257 11.08 -9.78 19.35
C SER A 257 12.07 -10.77 18.76
N ASN A 258 12.22 -11.95 19.34
CA ASN A 258 13.15 -12.97 18.85
C ASN A 258 12.79 -13.43 17.43
N LYS A 259 11.49 -13.64 17.16
CA LYS A 259 11.01 -14.04 15.84
C LYS A 259 11.16 -12.91 14.83
N ILE A 260 10.87 -11.66 15.22
CA ILE A 260 11.01 -10.49 14.35
C ILE A 260 12.47 -10.31 13.96
N ILE A 261 13.38 -10.35 14.93
CA ILE A 261 14.82 -10.15 14.69
C ILE A 261 15.37 -11.26 13.82
N SER A 262 15.13 -12.54 14.16
CA SER A 262 15.61 -13.67 13.35
C SER A 262 15.06 -13.67 11.93
N THR A 263 13.81 -13.27 11.74
CA THR A 263 13.20 -13.15 10.41
C THR A 263 13.85 -12.05 9.58
N LEU A 264 14.11 -10.88 10.19
CA LEU A 264 14.81 -9.78 9.50
C LEU A 264 16.23 -10.18 9.12
N GLU A 265 16.94 -10.88 10.01
CA GLU A 265 18.29 -11.39 9.76
C GLU A 265 18.33 -12.44 8.65
N ASP A 266 17.37 -13.37 8.63
CA ASP A 266 17.26 -14.35 7.55
C ASP A 266 17.02 -13.68 6.20
N GLN A 267 16.21 -12.65 6.13
CA GLN A 267 15.96 -11.91 4.91
C GLN A 267 17.14 -11.04 4.40
N ILE A 268 18.12 -10.72 5.24
CA ILE A 268 19.37 -10.13 4.75
C ILE A 268 20.08 -11.11 3.82
N ILE A 269 20.05 -12.40 4.16
CA ILE A 269 20.72 -13.46 3.43
C ILE A 269 19.83 -13.97 2.29
N ASN A 270 18.54 -14.17 2.57
CA ASN A 270 17.58 -14.84 1.70
C ASN A 270 16.31 -13.99 1.50
N PRO A 271 16.35 -12.90 0.74
CA PRO A 271 15.16 -12.10 0.45
C PRO A 271 14.10 -12.95 -0.29
N ASP A 272 12.84 -12.83 0.13
CA ASP A 272 11.72 -13.57 -0.46
C ASP A 272 11.30 -13.01 -1.82
N LYS A 273 12.11 -13.30 -2.85
CA LYS A 273 11.86 -12.83 -4.22
C LYS A 273 10.62 -13.47 -4.83
N ASP A 274 10.35 -14.73 -4.49
CA ASP A 274 9.23 -15.49 -5.05
C ASP A 274 7.90 -14.88 -4.61
N PHE A 275 7.84 -14.40 -3.36
CA PHE A 275 6.69 -13.66 -2.88
C PHE A 275 6.37 -12.44 -3.77
N ILE A 276 7.37 -11.63 -4.11
CA ILE A 276 7.18 -10.44 -4.94
C ILE A 276 6.80 -10.80 -6.37
N LEU A 277 7.44 -11.81 -6.98
CA LEU A 277 7.11 -12.27 -8.32
C LEU A 277 5.66 -12.75 -8.44
N ASN A 278 5.14 -13.42 -7.41
CA ASN A 278 3.77 -13.93 -7.38
C ASN A 278 2.75 -12.86 -6.98
N THR A 279 3.17 -11.80 -6.27
CA THR A 279 2.26 -10.79 -5.72
C THR A 279 2.14 -9.56 -6.60
N ILE A 280 3.20 -9.16 -7.31
CA ILE A 280 3.23 -7.90 -8.07
C ILE A 280 3.77 -8.14 -9.47
N GLU A 281 2.90 -8.02 -10.46
CA GLU A 281 3.28 -8.11 -11.87
C GLU A 281 4.30 -7.02 -12.25
N GLY A 282 5.45 -7.45 -12.76
CA GLY A 282 6.56 -6.53 -13.07
C GLY A 282 7.28 -5.95 -11.84
N GLY A 283 6.96 -6.41 -10.63
CA GLY A 283 7.40 -5.80 -9.37
C GLY A 283 8.92 -5.71 -9.20
N LEU A 284 9.67 -6.77 -9.49
CA LEU A 284 11.14 -6.76 -9.36
C LEU A 284 11.85 -5.93 -10.43
N ASN A 285 11.19 -5.71 -11.56
CA ASN A 285 11.74 -4.95 -12.68
C ASN A 285 11.34 -3.47 -12.66
N PHE A 286 10.43 -3.08 -11.75
CA PHE A 286 9.85 -1.74 -11.68
C PHE A 286 9.30 -1.27 -13.03
N ASN A 287 8.51 -2.12 -13.69
CA ASN A 287 7.89 -1.84 -14.98
C ASN A 287 6.38 -2.14 -14.99
N SER A 288 5.74 -2.11 -13.82
CA SER A 288 4.29 -2.31 -13.68
C SER A 288 3.50 -1.33 -14.54
N THR A 289 3.97 -0.09 -14.68
CA THR A 289 3.32 0.92 -15.51
C THR A 289 3.31 0.54 -16.98
N GLU A 290 4.43 0.07 -17.51
CA GLU A 290 4.55 -0.38 -18.90
C GLU A 290 3.61 -1.57 -19.15
N VAL A 291 3.62 -2.53 -18.24
CA VAL A 291 2.73 -3.70 -18.29
C VAL A 291 1.27 -3.28 -18.28
N PHE A 292 0.90 -2.38 -17.38
CA PHE A 292 -0.46 -1.85 -17.25
C PHE A 292 -0.92 -1.16 -18.55
N VAL A 293 -0.14 -0.22 -19.06
CA VAL A 293 -0.45 0.52 -20.30
C VAL A 293 -0.58 -0.42 -21.50
N LYS A 294 0.32 -1.40 -21.65
CA LYS A 294 0.28 -2.38 -22.72
C LYS A 294 -1.01 -3.22 -22.66
N LYS A 295 -1.47 -3.58 -21.48
CA LYS A 295 -2.71 -4.34 -21.29
C LYS A 295 -3.94 -3.49 -21.55
N ILE A 296 -3.98 -2.22 -21.15
CA ILE A 296 -5.06 -1.30 -21.50
C ILE A 296 -5.19 -1.15 -23.01
N LYS A 297 -4.08 -0.89 -23.72
CA LYS A 297 -4.10 -0.74 -25.20
C LYS A 297 -4.65 -1.95 -25.96
N ARG A 298 -4.74 -3.11 -25.33
CA ARG A 298 -5.33 -4.32 -25.91
C ARG A 298 -6.83 -4.44 -25.64
N LEU A 299 -7.38 -3.58 -24.81
CA LEU A 299 -8.79 -3.59 -24.42
C LEU A 299 -9.61 -2.53 -25.16
N ILE A 300 -8.93 -1.58 -25.77
CA ILE A 300 -9.45 -0.56 -26.68
C ILE A 300 -9.23 -1.03 -28.12
#